data_12bd5707ad15444501e67d0c0ed883dd
#
_entry.id   12bd5707ad15444501e67d0c0ed883dd
#
_cell.length_a   1.000
_cell.length_b   1.000
_cell.length_c   1.000
_cell.angle_alpha   90.00
_cell.angle_beta   90.00
_cell.angle_gamma   90.00
#
_symmetry.space_group_name_H-M   'P 1'
#
loop_
_entity.id
_entity.type
_entity.pdbx_description
1 polymer ?
#
loop_
_entity_poly.entity_id
_entity_poly.type
_entity_poly.pdbx_seq_one_letter_code
_entity_poly.pdbx_strand_id
1 'polypeptide(L)'
;LVDINFGCPAKKVCRKAAGSALLNDIDQIQRIVGAVASAVDVPVSIKTRIGLTLGDSVGTEAAIAAQNAGAQLIVMHGRSRACRFKGEAQPHRLREVRQHIHVPLFVNGDVIDPQSASRALVASGADGVMIGRGAMGQPWIFASLLGRPLPDAAERLDVIGRHLAMMHEFYGDEAGARIARKHMQAYLQRWGAAELTSSFMALADGDAQNQWLFEHRDRLLGVARSAATQMGAQTPVAA
;
A
#
# COMPACT_ATOMS: atom_id res chain seq x y z
N LEU A 1 -6.09 -11.03 13.37
CA LEU A 1 -6.39 -9.61 13.48
C LEU A 1 -7.60 -9.28 12.62
N VAL A 2 -8.51 -8.43 13.13
CA VAL A 2 -9.62 -7.83 12.37
C VAL A 2 -9.29 -6.36 12.12
N ASP A 3 -9.29 -5.92 10.84
CA ASP A 3 -9.08 -4.51 10.47
C ASP A 3 -10.37 -3.87 9.98
N ILE A 4 -10.76 -2.72 10.57
CA ILE A 4 -11.99 -2.00 10.23
C ILE A 4 -11.63 -0.80 9.34
N ASN A 5 -12.29 -0.69 8.19
CA ASN A 5 -12.01 0.36 7.21
C ASN A 5 -12.86 1.62 7.42
N PHE A 6 -12.28 2.65 7.98
CA PHE A 6 -12.83 4.01 8.10
C PHE A 6 -12.16 5.03 7.15
N GLY A 7 -11.41 4.57 6.14
CA GLY A 7 -10.62 5.44 5.27
C GLY A 7 -10.99 5.44 3.79
N CYS A 8 -11.83 4.51 3.31
CA CYS A 8 -12.17 4.41 1.88
C CYS A 8 -12.99 5.61 1.39
N PRO A 9 -12.49 6.42 0.40
CA PRO A 9 -13.18 7.61 -0.09
C PRO A 9 -14.04 7.33 -1.32
N ALA A 10 -14.19 6.07 -1.74
CA ALA A 10 -14.94 5.70 -2.95
C ALA A 10 -16.43 6.07 -2.80
N LYS A 11 -16.99 6.73 -3.82
CA LYS A 11 -18.41 7.15 -3.80
C LYS A 11 -19.37 5.99 -3.49
N LYS A 12 -19.13 4.81 -4.06
CA LYS A 12 -19.93 3.60 -3.84
C LYS A 12 -19.95 3.17 -2.36
N VAL A 13 -18.81 3.32 -1.66
CA VAL A 13 -18.66 2.98 -0.23
C VAL A 13 -19.32 4.07 0.63
N CYS A 14 -18.99 5.33 0.38
CA CYS A 14 -19.51 6.46 1.14
C CYS A 14 -21.03 6.60 1.05
N ARG A 15 -21.67 6.26 -0.09
CA ARG A 15 -23.13 6.25 -0.25
C ARG A 15 -23.84 5.23 0.66
N LYS A 16 -23.12 4.21 1.13
CA LYS A 16 -23.62 3.21 2.07
C LYS A 16 -23.29 3.55 3.53
N ALA A 17 -22.98 4.82 3.82
CA ALA A 17 -22.54 5.30 5.15
C ALA A 17 -21.37 4.45 5.72
N ALA A 18 -20.40 4.09 4.87
CA ALA A 18 -19.27 3.25 5.22
C ALA A 18 -17.93 3.91 4.82
N GLY A 19 -16.81 3.34 5.29
CA GLY A 19 -15.46 3.85 5.03
C GLY A 19 -15.29 5.27 5.58
N SER A 20 -14.71 6.18 4.78
CA SER A 20 -14.46 7.56 5.26
C SER A 20 -15.71 8.43 5.43
N ALA A 21 -16.91 7.96 5.10
CA ALA A 21 -18.15 8.64 5.43
C ALA A 21 -18.40 8.63 6.96
N LEU A 22 -17.94 7.59 7.64
CA LEU A 22 -18.07 7.45 9.10
C LEU A 22 -17.25 8.47 9.89
N LEU A 23 -16.30 9.17 9.28
CA LEU A 23 -15.62 10.30 9.91
C LEU A 23 -16.59 11.47 10.24
N ASN A 24 -17.81 11.49 9.70
CA ASN A 24 -18.85 12.45 10.13
C ASN A 24 -19.61 12.03 11.40
N ASP A 25 -19.36 10.83 11.92
CA ASP A 25 -20.07 10.27 13.08
C ASP A 25 -19.09 9.46 13.94
N ILE A 26 -18.41 10.17 14.83
CA ILE A 26 -17.38 9.59 15.72
C ILE A 26 -18.01 8.61 16.70
N ASP A 27 -19.21 8.87 17.18
CA ASP A 27 -19.94 7.95 18.08
C ASP A 27 -20.22 6.62 17.37
N GLN A 28 -20.53 6.66 16.07
CA GLN A 28 -20.72 5.44 15.30
C GLN A 28 -19.40 4.66 15.12
N ILE A 29 -18.27 5.34 14.94
CA ILE A 29 -16.94 4.68 14.93
C ILE A 29 -16.73 3.98 16.26
N GLN A 30 -16.96 4.65 17.38
CA GLN A 30 -16.80 4.06 18.72
C GLN A 30 -17.70 2.83 18.90
N ARG A 31 -18.99 2.91 18.51
CA ARG A 31 -19.93 1.78 18.60
C ARG A 31 -19.49 0.58 17.77
N ILE A 32 -19.05 0.82 16.52
CA ILE A 32 -18.59 -0.26 15.62
C ILE A 32 -17.36 -0.94 16.19
N VAL A 33 -16.35 -0.15 16.60
CA VAL A 33 -15.11 -0.71 17.15
C VAL A 33 -15.38 -1.49 18.43
N GLY A 34 -16.19 -0.95 19.35
CA GLY A 34 -16.55 -1.61 20.59
C GLY A 34 -17.30 -2.92 20.37
N ALA A 35 -18.26 -2.93 19.43
CA ALA A 35 -18.99 -4.14 19.08
C ALA A 35 -18.09 -5.23 18.51
N VAL A 36 -17.15 -4.86 17.62
CA VAL A 36 -16.19 -5.84 17.06
C VAL A 36 -15.21 -6.31 18.12
N ALA A 37 -14.63 -5.39 18.91
CA ALA A 37 -13.66 -5.74 19.95
C ALA A 37 -14.25 -6.67 21.02
N SER A 38 -15.56 -6.52 21.32
CA SER A 38 -16.26 -7.40 22.27
C SER A 38 -16.66 -8.76 21.68
N ALA A 39 -16.65 -8.90 20.35
CA ALA A 39 -17.13 -10.10 19.66
C ALA A 39 -16.00 -11.05 19.23
N VAL A 40 -14.73 -10.64 19.35
CA VAL A 40 -13.59 -11.43 18.87
C VAL A 40 -12.46 -11.49 19.89
N ASP A 41 -11.74 -12.62 19.93
CA ASP A 41 -10.56 -12.83 20.79
C ASP A 41 -9.24 -12.44 20.10
N VAL A 42 -9.29 -11.88 18.90
CA VAL A 42 -8.11 -11.45 18.14
C VAL A 42 -7.99 -9.92 18.18
N PRO A 43 -6.79 -9.36 18.02
CA PRO A 43 -6.59 -7.92 17.97
C PRO A 43 -7.48 -7.23 16.93
N VAL A 44 -8.00 -6.05 17.29
CA VAL A 44 -8.77 -5.19 16.37
C VAL A 44 -7.94 -3.98 16.01
N SER A 45 -7.86 -3.67 14.73
CA SER A 45 -7.26 -2.44 14.20
C SER A 45 -8.26 -1.63 13.41
N ILE A 46 -7.92 -0.35 13.23
CA ILE A 46 -8.66 0.50 12.30
C ILE A 46 -7.72 1.10 11.25
N LYS A 47 -8.25 1.29 10.04
CA LYS A 47 -7.60 2.12 9.03
C LYS A 47 -8.44 3.32 8.68
N THR A 48 -7.89 4.54 8.91
CA THR A 48 -8.60 5.81 8.73
C THR A 48 -7.78 6.85 7.93
N ARG A 49 -8.25 8.10 7.90
CA ARG A 49 -7.60 9.28 7.29
C ARG A 49 -7.43 10.39 8.30
N ILE A 50 -6.57 11.37 7.99
CA ILE A 50 -6.33 12.55 8.85
C ILE A 50 -7.57 13.43 9.04
N GLY A 51 -8.61 13.28 8.22
CA GLY A 51 -9.86 14.05 8.33
C GLY A 51 -10.70 14.01 7.06
N LEU A 52 -11.78 14.77 7.08
CA LEU A 52 -12.68 14.96 5.92
C LEU A 52 -12.10 15.97 4.93
N THR A 53 -11.54 17.06 5.44
CA THR A 53 -10.89 18.15 4.71
C THR A 53 -9.45 18.35 5.17
N LEU A 54 -8.73 19.30 4.58
CA LEU A 54 -7.34 19.56 4.94
C LEU A 54 -7.17 20.26 6.31
N GLY A 55 -8.21 20.89 6.82
CA GLY A 55 -8.13 21.74 8.03
C GLY A 55 -8.80 21.17 9.27
N ASP A 56 -9.49 20.01 9.18
CA ASP A 56 -10.19 19.45 10.35
C ASP A 56 -9.32 18.47 11.16
N SER A 57 -9.70 18.25 12.42
CA SER A 57 -9.07 17.33 13.39
C SER A 57 -9.82 15.99 13.53
N VAL A 58 -10.84 15.77 12.74
CA VAL A 58 -11.75 14.62 12.87
C VAL A 58 -11.00 13.27 12.84
N GLY A 59 -9.87 13.19 12.14
CA GLY A 59 -9.02 12.01 12.16
C GLY A 59 -8.42 11.70 13.53
N THR A 60 -8.06 12.75 14.29
CA THR A 60 -7.57 12.63 15.68
C THR A 60 -8.69 12.14 16.59
N GLU A 61 -9.87 12.74 16.49
CA GLU A 61 -11.06 12.34 17.27
C GLU A 61 -11.45 10.89 17.00
N ALA A 62 -11.43 10.46 15.71
CA ALA A 62 -11.70 9.08 15.32
C ALA A 62 -10.67 8.10 15.91
N ALA A 63 -9.39 8.48 15.97
CA ALA A 63 -8.34 7.66 16.54
C ALA A 63 -8.51 7.46 18.06
N ILE A 64 -8.83 8.55 18.77
CA ILE A 64 -9.10 8.54 20.22
C ILE A 64 -10.34 7.67 20.52
N ALA A 65 -11.44 7.88 19.80
CA ALA A 65 -12.67 7.11 19.98
C ALA A 65 -12.45 5.60 19.72
N ALA A 66 -11.70 5.27 18.67
CA ALA A 66 -11.40 3.88 18.35
C ALA A 66 -10.52 3.22 19.40
N GLN A 67 -9.47 3.88 19.88
CA GLN A 67 -8.63 3.38 20.98
C GLN A 67 -9.48 3.12 22.24
N ASN A 68 -10.30 4.08 22.64
CA ASN A 68 -11.14 3.96 23.83
C ASN A 68 -12.19 2.84 23.69
N ALA A 69 -12.56 2.49 22.49
CA ALA A 69 -13.47 1.39 22.18
C ALA A 69 -12.77 0.01 22.03
N GLY A 70 -11.44 -0.05 22.19
CA GLY A 70 -10.69 -1.32 22.19
C GLY A 70 -9.87 -1.59 20.93
N ALA A 71 -9.68 -0.62 20.03
CA ALA A 71 -8.71 -0.77 18.95
C ALA A 71 -7.28 -0.83 19.50
N GLN A 72 -6.50 -1.80 19.02
CA GLN A 72 -5.12 -2.07 19.47
C GLN A 72 -4.05 -1.63 18.46
N LEU A 73 -4.45 -1.15 17.30
CA LEU A 73 -3.57 -0.56 16.27
C LEU A 73 -4.38 0.44 15.45
N ILE A 74 -3.78 1.59 15.17
CA ILE A 74 -4.36 2.60 14.29
C ILE A 74 -3.45 2.81 13.08
N VAL A 75 -4.01 2.65 11.89
CA VAL A 75 -3.34 2.99 10.63
C VAL A 75 -3.99 4.25 10.07
N MET A 76 -3.21 5.31 9.88
CA MET A 76 -3.74 6.58 9.40
C MET A 76 -3.10 7.03 8.09
N HIS A 77 -3.94 7.28 7.07
CA HIS A 77 -3.50 7.84 5.81
C HIS A 77 -3.33 9.35 5.93
N GLY A 78 -2.13 9.85 5.62
CA GLY A 78 -1.78 11.28 5.66
C GLY A 78 -2.49 12.17 4.61
N ARG A 79 -3.64 11.72 4.08
CA ARG A 79 -4.53 12.52 3.20
C ARG A 79 -5.93 12.57 3.77
N SER A 80 -6.60 13.73 3.61
CA SER A 80 -8.02 13.84 3.93
C SER A 80 -8.90 13.06 2.95
N ARG A 81 -10.17 12.88 3.28
CA ARG A 81 -11.18 12.29 2.39
C ARG A 81 -11.33 13.12 1.10
N ALA A 82 -11.36 14.45 1.20
CA ALA A 82 -11.50 15.36 0.07
C ALA A 82 -10.34 15.23 -0.94
N CYS A 83 -9.11 15.06 -0.47
CA CYS A 83 -7.94 14.88 -1.32
C CYS A 83 -7.96 13.55 -2.08
N ARG A 84 -8.64 12.52 -1.58
CA ARG A 84 -8.61 11.15 -2.12
C ARG A 84 -7.18 10.62 -2.27
N PHE A 85 -6.62 10.70 -3.51
CA PHE A 85 -5.25 10.30 -3.86
C PHE A 85 -4.47 11.43 -4.55
N LYS A 86 -5.02 12.64 -4.60
CA LYS A 86 -4.38 13.83 -5.19
C LYS A 86 -3.47 14.52 -4.17
N GLY A 87 -2.49 15.28 -4.68
CA GLY A 87 -1.50 15.97 -3.85
C GLY A 87 -0.59 15.00 -3.11
N GLU A 88 0.11 15.46 -2.10
CA GLU A 88 1.03 14.69 -1.27
C GLU A 88 0.38 14.29 0.06
N ALA A 89 0.81 13.17 0.62
CA ALA A 89 0.45 12.81 1.98
C ALA A 89 1.13 13.75 2.98
N GLN A 90 0.47 14.06 4.07
CA GLN A 90 0.92 14.98 5.13
C GLN A 90 1.21 14.20 6.43
N PRO A 91 2.33 13.44 6.51
CA PRO A 91 2.64 12.62 7.67
C PRO A 91 2.81 13.44 8.95
N HIS A 92 3.27 14.69 8.87
CA HIS A 92 3.45 15.58 10.02
C HIS A 92 2.16 15.80 10.81
N ARG A 93 0.98 15.71 10.20
CA ARG A 93 -0.31 15.82 10.88
C ARG A 93 -0.62 14.68 11.84
N LEU A 94 0.06 13.55 11.69
CA LEU A 94 -0.09 12.43 12.62
C LEU A 94 0.59 12.69 13.96
N ARG A 95 1.46 13.71 14.08
CA ARG A 95 2.07 14.08 15.36
C ARG A 95 1.03 14.44 16.43
N GLU A 96 0.00 15.16 16.03
CA GLU A 96 -1.12 15.48 16.92
C GLU A 96 -1.81 14.19 17.39
N VAL A 97 -2.12 13.29 16.46
CA VAL A 97 -2.71 11.99 16.79
C VAL A 97 -1.84 11.23 17.79
N ARG A 98 -0.52 11.16 17.56
CA ARG A 98 0.43 10.44 18.43
C ARG A 98 0.41 10.97 19.87
N GLN A 99 0.14 12.25 20.09
CA GLN A 99 0.07 12.84 21.42
C GLN A 99 -1.16 12.38 22.23
N HIS A 100 -2.22 11.90 21.57
CA HIS A 100 -3.49 11.56 22.19
C HIS A 100 -3.78 10.06 22.25
N ILE A 101 -2.98 9.22 21.60
CA ILE A 101 -3.17 7.76 21.62
C ILE A 101 -1.95 7.05 22.19
N HIS A 102 -2.17 5.85 22.77
CA HIS A 102 -1.11 5.03 23.36
C HIS A 102 -0.86 3.71 22.60
N VAL A 103 -1.85 3.30 21.78
CA VAL A 103 -1.71 2.14 20.92
C VAL A 103 -0.76 2.45 19.75
N PRO A 104 -0.15 1.44 19.12
CA PRO A 104 0.69 1.62 17.93
C PRO A 104 -0.03 2.43 16.84
N LEU A 105 0.69 3.41 16.26
CA LEU A 105 0.25 4.23 15.15
C LEU A 105 1.10 3.94 13.91
N PHE A 106 0.46 3.56 12.81
CA PHE A 106 1.15 3.37 11.54
C PHE A 106 0.77 4.47 10.55
N VAL A 107 1.79 5.13 9.98
CA VAL A 107 1.58 6.13 8.94
C VAL A 107 1.44 5.46 7.57
N ASN A 108 0.46 5.91 6.78
CA ASN A 108 0.23 5.46 5.43
C ASN A 108 0.21 6.65 4.45
N GLY A 109 0.73 6.45 3.26
CA GLY A 109 0.74 7.43 2.16
C GLY A 109 2.15 7.71 1.64
N ASP A 110 2.32 7.57 0.33
CA ASP A 110 3.52 7.92 -0.46
C ASP A 110 4.84 7.27 -0.01
N VAL A 111 4.77 6.16 0.73
CA VAL A 111 5.95 5.34 1.05
C VAL A 111 6.21 4.41 -0.13
N ILE A 112 7.35 4.61 -0.79
CA ILE A 112 7.76 3.91 -2.02
C ILE A 112 9.17 3.30 -1.94
N ASP A 113 9.95 3.66 -0.91
CA ASP A 113 11.32 3.24 -0.64
C ASP A 113 11.70 3.46 0.83
N PRO A 114 12.86 2.97 1.31
CA PRO A 114 13.31 3.16 2.69
C PRO A 114 13.46 4.63 3.08
N GLN A 115 13.87 5.49 2.16
CA GLN A 115 14.08 6.90 2.43
C GLN A 115 12.76 7.63 2.69
N SER A 116 11.73 7.37 1.87
CA SER A 116 10.38 7.92 2.08
C SER A 116 9.72 7.36 3.34
N ALA A 117 9.99 6.09 3.69
CA ALA A 117 9.54 5.51 4.96
C ALA A 117 10.17 6.23 6.16
N SER A 118 11.49 6.43 6.15
CA SER A 118 12.19 7.17 7.20
C SER A 118 11.66 8.59 7.36
N ARG A 119 11.49 9.33 6.25
CA ARG A 119 10.89 10.68 6.29
C ARG A 119 9.48 10.67 6.88
N ALA A 120 8.65 9.70 6.50
CA ALA A 120 7.28 9.58 7.02
C ALA A 120 7.26 9.29 8.52
N LEU A 121 8.10 8.38 9.01
CA LEU A 121 8.24 8.06 10.44
C LEU A 121 8.71 9.27 11.25
N VAL A 122 9.78 9.93 10.82
CA VAL A 122 10.32 11.12 11.50
C VAL A 122 9.28 12.25 11.52
N ALA A 123 8.59 12.49 10.40
CA ALA A 123 7.58 13.55 10.33
C ALA A 123 6.34 13.26 11.18
N SER A 124 5.90 12.02 11.28
CA SER A 124 4.66 11.62 11.96
C SER A 124 4.85 11.29 13.44
N GLY A 125 6.01 10.82 13.85
CA GLY A 125 6.22 10.17 15.14
C GLY A 125 5.51 8.83 15.26
N ALA A 126 5.13 8.20 14.15
CA ALA A 126 4.48 6.90 14.11
C ALA A 126 5.47 5.76 14.41
N ASP A 127 4.93 4.64 14.89
CA ASP A 127 5.70 3.43 15.26
C ASP A 127 6.05 2.56 14.05
N GLY A 128 5.32 2.74 12.93
CA GLY A 128 5.52 1.96 11.72
C GLY A 128 4.90 2.59 10.48
N VAL A 129 5.11 1.94 9.34
CA VAL A 129 4.56 2.37 8.05
C VAL A 129 3.61 1.31 7.48
N MET A 130 2.53 1.76 6.83
CA MET A 130 1.71 0.90 5.99
C MET A 130 1.92 1.26 4.52
N ILE A 131 2.24 0.28 3.68
CA ILE A 131 2.52 0.48 2.27
C ILE A 131 1.34 -0.01 1.44
N GLY A 132 0.86 0.84 0.54
CA GLY A 132 -0.15 0.48 -0.46
C GLY A 132 0.47 0.41 -1.86
N ARG A 133 0.22 1.42 -2.67
CA ARG A 133 0.69 1.49 -4.06
C ARG A 133 2.22 1.36 -4.22
N GLY A 134 2.98 1.74 -3.18
CA GLY A 134 4.43 1.59 -3.17
C GLY A 134 4.93 0.15 -3.34
N ALA A 135 4.14 -0.85 -2.95
CA ALA A 135 4.49 -2.26 -3.13
C ALA A 135 4.16 -2.81 -4.53
N MET A 136 3.33 -2.09 -5.31
CA MET A 136 2.97 -2.53 -6.65
C MET A 136 4.21 -2.51 -7.57
N GLY A 137 4.47 -3.64 -8.21
CA GLY A 137 5.64 -3.82 -9.07
C GLY A 137 6.97 -3.97 -8.32
N GLN A 138 6.95 -3.99 -6.99
CA GLN A 138 8.14 -4.24 -6.15
C GLN A 138 7.76 -4.83 -4.78
N PRO A 139 7.24 -6.06 -4.71
CA PRO A 139 6.84 -6.65 -3.43
C PRO A 139 8.02 -6.83 -2.45
N TRP A 140 9.25 -6.83 -2.92
CA TRP A 140 10.48 -6.84 -2.10
C TRP A 140 10.76 -5.54 -1.36
N ILE A 141 9.93 -4.49 -1.50
CA ILE A 141 10.06 -3.25 -0.71
C ILE A 141 10.07 -3.51 0.79
N PHE A 142 9.35 -4.52 1.27
CA PHE A 142 9.33 -4.89 2.69
C PHE A 142 10.69 -5.43 3.16
N ALA A 143 11.37 -6.23 2.34
CA ALA A 143 12.74 -6.66 2.62
C ALA A 143 13.71 -5.46 2.65
N SER A 144 13.58 -4.54 1.69
CA SER A 144 14.36 -3.30 1.63
C SER A 144 14.21 -2.45 2.90
N LEU A 145 12.99 -2.27 3.38
CA LEU A 145 12.71 -1.51 4.61
C LEU A 145 13.30 -2.14 5.87
N LEU A 146 13.47 -3.46 5.87
CA LEU A 146 14.07 -4.22 6.96
C LEU A 146 15.59 -4.40 6.83
N GLY A 147 16.22 -3.74 5.83
CA GLY A 147 17.65 -3.90 5.55
C GLY A 147 18.04 -5.33 5.14
N ARG A 148 17.11 -6.14 4.65
CA ARG A 148 17.36 -7.51 4.20
C ARG A 148 17.90 -7.52 2.77
N PRO A 149 18.66 -8.55 2.37
CA PRO A 149 19.08 -8.73 0.98
C PRO A 149 17.88 -8.67 0.02
N LEU A 150 18.06 -7.97 -1.07
CA LEU A 150 17.04 -7.87 -2.12
C LEU A 150 17.22 -9.01 -3.13
N PRO A 151 16.14 -9.52 -3.70
CA PRO A 151 16.22 -10.51 -4.76
C PRO A 151 16.96 -9.92 -5.97
N ASP A 152 17.80 -10.74 -6.62
CA ASP A 152 18.43 -10.39 -7.88
C ASP A 152 17.41 -10.36 -9.04
N ALA A 153 17.86 -10.05 -10.27
CA ALA A 153 16.95 -9.91 -11.40
C ALA A 153 16.23 -11.23 -11.76
N ALA A 154 16.90 -12.37 -11.63
CA ALA A 154 16.32 -13.68 -11.92
C ALA A 154 15.28 -14.06 -10.85
N GLU A 155 15.62 -13.89 -9.58
CA GLU A 155 14.73 -14.11 -8.44
C GLU A 155 13.48 -13.21 -8.52
N ARG A 156 13.63 -11.94 -8.95
CA ARG A 156 12.49 -11.03 -9.17
C ARG A 156 11.57 -11.54 -10.28
N LEU A 157 12.10 -12.06 -11.38
CA LEU A 157 11.28 -12.67 -12.44
C LEU A 157 10.53 -13.90 -11.94
N ASP A 158 11.17 -14.71 -11.10
CA ASP A 158 10.52 -15.87 -10.49
C ASP A 158 9.39 -15.45 -9.53
N VAL A 159 9.57 -14.33 -8.79
CA VAL A 159 8.47 -13.73 -7.98
C VAL A 159 7.32 -13.28 -8.88
N ILE A 160 7.61 -12.64 -10.01
CA ILE A 160 6.57 -12.20 -10.96
C ILE A 160 5.80 -13.39 -11.51
N GLY A 161 6.52 -14.44 -11.96
CA GLY A 161 5.90 -15.66 -12.47
C GLY A 161 4.99 -16.34 -11.44
N ARG A 162 5.46 -16.49 -10.20
CA ARG A 162 4.63 -17.01 -9.10
C ARG A 162 3.41 -16.14 -8.82
N HIS A 163 3.55 -14.83 -8.84
CA HIS A 163 2.43 -13.92 -8.61
C HIS A 163 1.37 -14.03 -9.71
N LEU A 164 1.77 -14.17 -10.98
CA LEU A 164 0.84 -14.44 -12.09
C LEU A 164 0.12 -15.77 -11.88
N ALA A 165 0.85 -16.84 -11.62
CA ALA A 165 0.28 -18.17 -11.41
C ALA A 165 -0.73 -18.18 -10.25
N MET A 166 -0.41 -17.55 -9.11
CA MET A 166 -1.33 -17.42 -7.97
C MET A 166 -2.61 -16.65 -8.33
N MET A 167 -2.53 -15.62 -9.16
CA MET A 167 -3.71 -14.87 -9.61
C MET A 167 -4.59 -15.70 -10.54
N HIS A 168 -3.98 -16.46 -11.46
CA HIS A 168 -4.72 -17.36 -12.35
C HIS A 168 -5.40 -18.48 -11.57
N GLU A 169 -4.69 -19.09 -10.63
CA GLU A 169 -5.23 -20.16 -9.77
C GLU A 169 -6.41 -19.65 -8.91
N PHE A 170 -6.26 -18.49 -8.26
CA PHE A 170 -7.26 -17.99 -7.31
C PHE A 170 -8.51 -17.41 -7.99
N TYR A 171 -8.35 -16.67 -9.09
CA TYR A 171 -9.46 -15.97 -9.76
C TYR A 171 -10.00 -16.72 -10.98
N GLY A 172 -9.38 -17.83 -11.39
CA GLY A 172 -9.62 -18.51 -12.64
C GLY A 172 -8.92 -17.82 -13.82
N ASP A 173 -8.87 -18.52 -14.93
CA ASP A 173 -8.02 -18.16 -16.07
C ASP A 173 -8.32 -16.77 -16.63
N GLU A 174 -9.54 -16.51 -17.09
CA GLU A 174 -9.90 -15.21 -17.68
C GLU A 174 -9.93 -14.05 -16.68
N ALA A 175 -10.50 -14.26 -15.47
CA ALA A 175 -10.57 -13.21 -14.46
C ALA A 175 -9.17 -12.93 -13.88
N GLY A 176 -8.38 -13.97 -13.65
CA GLY A 176 -6.99 -13.89 -13.22
C GLY A 176 -6.15 -13.10 -14.22
N ALA A 177 -6.27 -13.41 -15.52
CA ALA A 177 -5.57 -12.67 -16.57
C ALA A 177 -5.92 -11.17 -16.59
N ARG A 178 -7.19 -10.82 -16.44
CA ARG A 178 -7.61 -9.40 -16.34
C ARG A 178 -7.02 -8.69 -15.12
N ILE A 179 -6.98 -9.36 -13.98
CA ILE A 179 -6.42 -8.81 -12.72
C ILE A 179 -4.89 -8.69 -12.84
N ALA A 180 -4.23 -9.68 -13.40
CA ALA A 180 -2.79 -9.74 -13.60
C ALA A 180 -2.24 -8.56 -14.43
N ARG A 181 -3.01 -8.07 -15.40
CA ARG A 181 -2.62 -6.93 -16.26
C ARG A 181 -2.17 -5.71 -15.45
N LYS A 182 -2.92 -5.33 -14.43
CA LYS A 182 -2.60 -4.18 -13.57
C LYS A 182 -1.26 -4.39 -12.83
N HIS A 183 -1.02 -5.58 -12.34
CA HIS A 183 0.20 -5.90 -11.61
C HIS A 183 1.40 -5.98 -12.53
N MET A 184 1.24 -6.62 -13.71
CA MET A 184 2.31 -6.70 -14.68
C MET A 184 2.69 -5.33 -15.24
N GLN A 185 1.73 -4.45 -15.51
CA GLN A 185 2.02 -3.06 -15.86
C GLN A 185 2.92 -2.38 -14.83
N ALA A 186 2.63 -2.55 -13.54
CA ALA A 186 3.44 -1.96 -12.48
C ALA A 186 4.86 -2.56 -12.43
N TYR A 187 5.01 -3.88 -12.66
CA TYR A 187 6.31 -4.52 -12.78
C TYR A 187 7.10 -3.96 -13.96
N LEU A 188 6.50 -3.93 -15.15
CA LEU A 188 7.17 -3.45 -16.37
C LEU A 188 7.60 -1.99 -16.26
N GLN A 189 6.75 -1.13 -15.69
CA GLN A 189 7.11 0.27 -15.44
C GLN A 189 8.32 0.43 -14.52
N ARG A 190 8.33 -0.31 -13.40
CA ARG A 190 9.45 -0.25 -12.44
C ARG A 190 10.73 -0.90 -12.97
N TRP A 191 10.59 -1.85 -13.85
CA TRP A 191 11.72 -2.55 -14.47
C TRP A 191 12.36 -1.77 -15.61
N GLY A 192 11.73 -0.69 -16.10
CA GLY A 192 12.19 0.07 -17.25
C GLY A 192 11.83 -0.57 -18.60
N ALA A 193 10.84 -1.46 -18.61
CA ALA A 193 10.35 -2.20 -19.77
C ALA A 193 8.90 -1.80 -20.14
N ALA A 194 8.55 -0.53 -19.95
CA ALA A 194 7.19 -0.02 -20.14
C ALA A 194 6.68 -0.21 -21.58
N GLU A 195 7.56 -0.27 -22.57
CA GLU A 195 7.25 -0.52 -23.98
C GLU A 195 6.63 -1.91 -24.23
N LEU A 196 6.86 -2.87 -23.31
CA LEU A 196 6.28 -4.21 -23.38
C LEU A 196 4.84 -4.28 -22.84
N THR A 197 4.35 -3.19 -22.24
CA THR A 197 3.03 -3.18 -21.57
C THR A 197 1.90 -3.53 -22.55
N SER A 198 1.89 -2.95 -23.76
CA SER A 198 0.80 -3.17 -24.73
C SER A 198 0.69 -4.62 -25.19
N SER A 199 1.82 -5.30 -25.43
CA SER A 199 1.83 -6.71 -25.82
C SER A 199 1.28 -7.62 -24.73
N PHE A 200 1.63 -7.37 -23.46
CA PHE A 200 1.07 -8.13 -22.32
C PHE A 200 -0.43 -7.87 -22.12
N MET A 201 -0.86 -6.61 -22.25
CA MET A 201 -2.26 -6.23 -22.07
C MET A 201 -3.22 -6.87 -23.09
N ALA A 202 -2.73 -7.27 -24.25
CA ALA A 202 -3.51 -7.92 -25.30
C ALA A 202 -3.82 -9.40 -25.01
N LEU A 203 -3.10 -10.04 -24.08
CA LEU A 203 -3.23 -11.47 -23.77
C LEU A 203 -4.56 -11.74 -23.05
N ALA A 204 -5.29 -12.78 -23.52
CA ALA A 204 -6.67 -13.03 -23.07
C ALA A 204 -6.73 -13.89 -21.79
N ASP A 205 -5.80 -14.82 -21.63
CA ASP A 205 -5.82 -15.89 -20.63
C ASP A 205 -4.47 -16.05 -19.92
N GLY A 206 -4.44 -16.91 -18.92
CA GLY A 206 -3.27 -17.13 -18.06
C GLY A 206 -2.15 -17.88 -18.79
N ASP A 207 -2.49 -18.82 -19.65
CA ASP A 207 -1.48 -19.58 -20.39
C ASP A 207 -0.72 -18.68 -21.35
N ALA A 208 -1.40 -17.83 -22.10
CA ALA A 208 -0.79 -16.81 -22.95
C ALA A 208 0.11 -15.85 -22.16
N GLN A 209 -0.31 -15.45 -20.95
CA GLN A 209 0.49 -14.58 -20.07
C GLN A 209 1.76 -15.29 -19.56
N ASN A 210 1.66 -16.55 -19.18
CA ASN A 210 2.80 -17.37 -18.75
C ASN A 210 3.80 -17.59 -19.90
N GLN A 211 3.28 -17.93 -21.09
CA GLN A 211 4.10 -18.08 -22.29
C GLN A 211 4.81 -16.78 -22.65
N TRP A 212 4.10 -15.65 -22.60
CA TRP A 212 4.68 -14.34 -22.85
C TRP A 212 5.82 -14.03 -21.89
N LEU A 213 5.67 -14.32 -20.59
CA LEU A 213 6.71 -14.08 -19.59
C LEU A 213 7.95 -14.95 -19.89
N PHE A 214 7.76 -16.19 -20.30
CA PHE A 214 8.83 -17.08 -20.70
C PHE A 214 9.60 -16.54 -21.91
N GLU A 215 8.90 -16.14 -22.96
CA GLU A 215 9.49 -15.62 -24.20
C GLU A 215 10.25 -14.29 -24.01
N HIS A 216 9.81 -13.46 -23.06
CA HIS A 216 10.44 -12.16 -22.78
C HIS A 216 11.45 -12.20 -21.64
N ARG A 217 11.73 -13.37 -21.07
CA ARG A 217 12.61 -13.54 -19.91
C ARG A 217 13.99 -12.90 -20.13
N ASP A 218 14.67 -13.24 -21.20
CA ASP A 218 16.03 -12.76 -21.47
C ASP A 218 16.07 -11.26 -21.72
N ARG A 219 15.06 -10.72 -22.38
CA ARG A 219 14.92 -9.28 -22.60
C ARG A 219 14.73 -8.55 -21.28
N LEU A 220 13.87 -9.04 -20.39
CA LEU A 220 13.64 -8.46 -19.08
C LEU A 220 14.90 -8.51 -18.20
N LEU A 221 15.63 -9.61 -18.22
CA LEU A 221 16.92 -9.73 -17.53
C LEU A 221 17.97 -8.74 -18.08
N GLY A 222 17.99 -8.53 -19.39
CA GLY A 222 18.88 -7.56 -20.05
C GLY A 222 18.60 -6.12 -19.58
N VAL A 223 17.34 -5.72 -19.56
CA VAL A 223 16.93 -4.38 -19.07
C VAL A 223 17.32 -4.19 -17.61
N ALA A 224 17.08 -5.17 -16.74
CA ALA A 224 17.41 -5.09 -15.33
C ALA A 224 18.93 -4.94 -15.08
N ARG A 225 19.77 -5.63 -15.85
CA ARG A 225 21.24 -5.50 -15.77
C ARG A 225 21.71 -4.11 -16.19
N SER A 226 21.14 -3.57 -17.25
CA SER A 226 21.49 -2.22 -17.74
C SER A 226 21.13 -1.14 -16.70
N ALA A 227 19.98 -1.25 -16.05
CA ALA A 227 19.57 -0.34 -14.98
C ALA A 227 20.49 -0.42 -13.75
N ALA A 228 20.91 -1.62 -13.36
CA ALA A 228 21.82 -1.80 -12.23
C ALA A 228 23.23 -1.19 -12.51
N THR A 229 23.72 -1.32 -13.72
CA THR A 229 25.00 -0.72 -14.15
C THR A 229 24.96 0.81 -14.11
N GLN A 230 23.84 1.42 -14.52
CA GLN A 230 23.66 2.87 -14.49
C GLN A 230 23.57 3.43 -13.05
N MET A 231 22.94 2.70 -12.13
CA MET A 231 22.88 3.09 -10.72
C MET A 231 24.22 2.92 -9.99
N GLY A 232 25.01 1.92 -10.34
CA GLY A 232 26.36 1.67 -9.78
C GLY A 232 27.40 2.70 -10.25
N ALA A 233 27.19 3.37 -11.39
CA ALA A 233 28.07 4.44 -11.89
C ALA A 233 27.85 5.80 -11.19
N GLN A 234 26.79 5.93 -10.38
CA GLN A 234 26.51 7.13 -9.56
C GLN A 234 26.90 6.90 -8.09
N THR A 235 28.14 6.47 -7.85
CA THR A 235 28.70 6.43 -6.48
C THR A 235 28.91 7.86 -6.01
N PRO A 236 28.50 8.24 -4.79
CA PRO A 236 28.68 9.60 -4.29
C PRO A 236 30.16 9.90 -4.13
N VAL A 237 30.59 11.02 -4.66
CA VAL A 237 31.83 11.69 -4.27
C VAL A 237 31.71 11.96 -2.76
N ALA A 238 32.58 11.32 -1.98
CA ALA A 238 32.72 11.58 -0.55
C ALA A 238 33.08 13.04 -0.34
N ALA A 239 32.36 13.73 0.54
CA ALA A 239 32.75 14.95 1.19
C ALA A 239 32.72 14.75 2.70
#